data_c9e09c3b3875c78356513a6b7d8438f9
#
_entry.id   c9e09c3b3875c78356513a6b7d8438f9
#
_cell.length_a   1.000
_cell.length_b   1.000
_cell.length_c   1.000
_cell.angle_alpha   90.00
_cell.angle_beta   90.00
_cell.angle_gamma   90.00
#
_symmetry.space_group_name_H-M   'P 1'
#
loop_
_entity.id
_entity.type
_entity.pdbx_description
1 polymer ?
#
loop_
_entity_poly.entity_id
_entity_poly.type
_entity_poly.pdbx_seq_one_letter_code
_entity_poly.pdbx_strand_id
1 'polypeptide(L)'
;MVALADRIPVSILTGFLGAGKSTLLNRLLKDPAMRDAAVIINEFGEVGIDHLLVEASSDSIVQLSDGCLCCTVRGELIDTLAELVDALQTGRIKTLSRVVIETTGLADPAPVMQSVMGHPVLSQSFQLEGLITVIDAVNGERVLDNYSEAVRQVAVADRLVMTKASLADEGAIARLKSRIAGLNPRAVVVDAETSAAGEAVILNNGLYDPATKMPDVARWLQEEQHAEDHRHHDHDHDHDHDHDHHHHHHHDDVTRHGATIRSFSILHDDPVDPAALHMFIDLLRSAHGDKMLRMKAVVGLKDDPERPVVIHGVQSIFHPPHRLAAWPDPSDRRSRLVMITDGLDEAYVRDLFDAFTGKVAIDRPDRKALEDNPLAVPGMTF
;
A
#
# COMPACT_ATOMS: atom_id res chain seq x y z
N MET A 1 -21.99 14.81 11.08
CA MET A 1 -20.92 14.10 10.35
C MET A 1 -20.27 15.12 9.43
N VAL A 2 -18.97 15.38 9.63
CA VAL A 2 -18.17 16.23 8.73
C VAL A 2 -18.14 15.53 7.37
N ALA A 3 -18.39 16.25 6.28
CA ALA A 3 -18.30 15.66 4.95
C ALA A 3 -16.86 15.17 4.70
N LEU A 4 -16.68 14.07 3.96
CA LEU A 4 -15.32 13.55 3.67
C LEU A 4 -14.41 14.58 3.02
N ALA A 5 -14.97 15.51 2.26
CA ALA A 5 -14.26 16.63 1.62
C ALA A 5 -13.60 17.62 2.60
N ASP A 6 -14.03 17.61 3.87
CA ASP A 6 -13.55 18.55 4.90
C ASP A 6 -12.46 17.92 5.81
N ARG A 7 -12.06 16.67 5.58
CA ARG A 7 -11.02 16.02 6.38
C ARG A 7 -9.64 16.45 5.94
N ILE A 8 -8.77 16.63 6.92
CA ILE A 8 -7.37 17.02 6.70
C ILE A 8 -6.61 15.82 6.13
N PRO A 9 -5.99 15.94 4.95
CA PRO A 9 -5.20 14.87 4.37
C PRO A 9 -3.91 14.62 5.17
N VAL A 10 -3.61 13.34 5.41
CA VAL A 10 -2.39 12.87 6.06
C VAL A 10 -1.58 12.06 5.07
N SER A 11 -0.38 12.51 4.75
CA SER A 11 0.58 11.78 3.93
C SER A 11 1.68 11.21 4.81
N ILE A 12 2.07 9.94 4.57
CA ILE A 12 3.16 9.30 5.29
C ILE A 12 4.37 9.22 4.36
N LEU A 13 5.51 9.72 4.83
CA LEU A 13 6.81 9.65 4.16
C LEU A 13 7.67 8.62 4.88
N THR A 14 8.02 7.56 4.19
CA THR A 14 8.87 6.48 4.70
C THR A 14 10.00 6.15 3.73
N GLY A 15 10.82 5.18 4.06
CA GLY A 15 11.97 4.73 3.28
C GLY A 15 13.13 4.39 4.20
N PHE A 16 14.00 3.51 3.76
CA PHE A 16 15.10 2.99 4.57
C PHE A 16 16.08 4.08 5.04
N LEU A 17 16.94 3.76 6.00
CA LEU A 17 17.96 4.67 6.51
C LEU A 17 18.86 5.21 5.38
N GLY A 18 19.08 6.50 5.36
CA GLY A 18 19.90 7.17 4.34
C GLY A 18 19.28 7.26 2.94
N ALA A 19 18.02 6.87 2.75
CA ALA A 19 17.34 6.96 1.46
C ALA A 19 17.07 8.39 0.98
N GLY A 20 17.18 9.41 1.87
CA GLY A 20 16.99 10.82 1.50
C GLY A 20 15.60 11.38 1.86
N LYS A 21 14.91 10.79 2.84
CA LYS A 21 13.59 11.25 3.31
C LYS A 21 13.56 12.72 3.69
N SER A 22 14.45 13.12 4.62
CA SER A 22 14.54 14.50 5.14
C SER A 22 14.93 15.49 4.03
N THR A 23 15.77 15.07 3.07
CA THR A 23 16.10 15.89 1.88
C THR A 23 14.86 16.13 1.01
N LEU A 24 14.06 15.09 0.77
CA LEU A 24 12.81 15.22 0.03
C LEU A 24 11.82 16.09 0.78
N LEU A 25 11.66 15.87 2.09
CA LEU A 25 10.77 16.65 2.94
C LEU A 25 11.13 18.15 2.91
N ASN A 26 12.42 18.50 3.03
CA ASN A 26 12.89 19.88 2.93
C ASN A 26 12.60 20.53 1.56
N ARG A 27 12.61 19.75 0.49
CA ARG A 27 12.19 20.26 -0.84
C ARG A 27 10.69 20.50 -0.89
N LEU A 28 9.89 19.57 -0.37
CA LEU A 28 8.43 19.70 -0.31
C LEU A 28 7.99 20.92 0.50
N LEU A 29 8.64 21.18 1.61
CA LEU A 29 8.33 22.31 2.48
C LEU A 29 8.56 23.68 1.81
N LYS A 30 9.33 23.73 0.72
CA LYS A 30 9.53 24.95 -0.08
C LYS A 30 8.38 25.22 -1.07
N ASP A 31 7.51 24.24 -1.31
CA ASP A 31 6.35 24.38 -2.17
C ASP A 31 5.28 25.26 -1.48
N PRO A 32 4.76 26.32 -2.16
CA PRO A 32 3.67 27.13 -1.63
C PRO A 32 2.41 26.33 -1.23
N ALA A 33 2.16 25.18 -1.83
CA ALA A 33 1.05 24.29 -1.50
C ALA A 33 1.22 23.59 -0.14
N MET A 34 2.43 23.66 0.44
CA MET A 34 2.72 23.18 1.80
C MET A 34 2.49 24.26 2.86
N ARG A 35 2.00 25.44 2.49
CA ARG A 35 1.62 26.45 3.48
C ARG A 35 0.53 25.89 4.39
N ASP A 36 0.68 26.19 5.69
CA ASP A 36 -0.21 25.68 6.74
C ASP A 36 -0.23 24.14 6.86
N ALA A 37 0.82 23.45 6.39
CA ALA A 37 1.01 22.04 6.65
C ALA A 37 1.69 21.83 7.99
N ALA A 38 1.28 20.77 8.72
CA ALA A 38 2.02 20.27 9.87
C ALA A 38 2.93 19.11 9.46
N VAL A 39 4.13 19.07 10.03
CA VAL A 39 5.08 17.96 9.85
C VAL A 39 5.34 17.31 11.19
N ILE A 40 5.13 16.00 11.24
CA ILE A 40 5.42 15.16 12.41
C ILE A 40 6.60 14.27 12.03
N ILE A 41 7.72 14.43 12.76
CA ILE A 41 8.92 13.61 12.59
C ILE A 41 8.90 12.56 13.69
N ASN A 42 8.83 11.30 13.28
CA ASN A 42 8.83 10.16 14.18
C ASN A 42 10.16 9.42 14.02
N GLU A 43 11.14 9.73 14.88
CA GLU A 43 12.49 9.17 14.80
C GLU A 43 12.90 8.45 16.10
N PHE A 44 13.78 7.42 15.95
CA PHE A 44 14.37 6.69 17.04
C PHE A 44 15.71 7.34 17.50
N GLY A 45 15.83 7.70 18.78
CA GLY A 45 17.12 8.02 19.41
C GLY A 45 17.15 9.32 20.19
N GLU A 46 18.02 9.38 21.18
CA GLU A 46 18.23 10.51 22.12
C GLU A 46 18.75 11.80 21.45
N VAL A 47 19.16 11.75 20.19
CA VAL A 47 19.59 12.92 19.40
C VAL A 47 19.19 12.68 17.95
N GLY A 48 18.02 13.15 17.57
CA GLY A 48 17.57 13.15 16.18
C GLY A 48 18.49 14.02 15.32
N ILE A 49 19.52 13.43 14.72
CA ILE A 49 20.42 14.14 13.80
C ILE A 49 19.62 14.63 12.58
N ASP A 50 18.60 13.88 12.17
CA ASP A 50 17.82 14.17 10.98
C ASP A 50 16.88 15.40 11.14
N HIS A 51 16.43 15.73 12.37
CA HIS A 51 15.64 16.94 12.58
C HIS A 51 16.46 18.22 12.37
N LEU A 52 17.79 18.16 12.58
CA LEU A 52 18.68 19.28 12.27
C LEU A 52 18.83 19.52 10.76
N LEU A 53 18.47 18.53 9.94
CA LEU A 53 18.48 18.63 8.48
C LEU A 53 17.17 19.21 7.93
N VAL A 54 16.09 19.24 8.73
CA VAL A 54 14.82 19.89 8.34
C VAL A 54 14.97 21.39 8.59
N GLU A 55 15.05 22.16 7.51
CA GLU A 55 15.12 23.62 7.60
C GLU A 55 13.82 24.15 8.24
N ALA A 56 13.90 24.59 9.48
CA ALA A 56 12.77 25.16 10.20
C ALA A 56 12.35 26.49 9.56
N SER A 57 11.36 26.43 8.65
CA SER A 57 10.84 27.61 7.97
C SER A 57 9.57 28.17 8.62
N SER A 58 9.00 27.51 9.64
CA SER A 58 7.78 27.98 10.31
C SER A 58 7.53 27.24 11.63
N ASP A 59 6.66 27.84 12.48
CA ASP A 59 6.13 27.27 13.74
C ASP A 59 5.28 25.98 13.56
N SER A 60 5.36 25.33 12.41
CA SER A 60 4.50 24.22 11.98
C SER A 60 5.15 22.84 12.12
N ILE A 61 6.39 22.74 12.63
CA ILE A 61 7.07 21.47 12.82
C ILE A 61 6.83 20.98 14.25
N VAL A 62 6.21 19.82 14.39
CA VAL A 62 6.00 19.15 15.67
C VAL A 62 6.88 17.90 15.71
N GLN A 63 7.80 17.86 16.66
CA GLN A 63 8.65 16.71 16.91
C GLN A 63 8.06 15.87 18.04
N LEU A 64 7.95 14.55 17.83
CA LEU A 64 7.60 13.61 18.88
C LEU A 64 8.86 13.31 19.72
N SER A 65 8.73 13.41 21.04
CA SER A 65 9.82 13.10 21.96
C SER A 65 10.02 11.60 22.13
N ASP A 66 11.24 11.21 22.48
CA ASP A 66 11.76 9.84 22.56
C ASP A 66 10.89 8.87 23.36
N GLY A 67 10.44 7.81 22.71
CA GLY A 67 9.75 6.71 23.38
C GLY A 67 10.01 5.35 22.73
N CYS A 68 10.40 4.36 23.53
CA CYS A 68 10.73 2.99 23.10
C CYS A 68 9.61 2.27 22.37
N LEU A 69 9.98 1.65 21.24
CA LEU A 69 9.33 0.51 20.53
C LEU A 69 7.79 0.42 20.51
N CYS A 70 7.26 0.57 19.31
CA CYS A 70 5.94 0.13 18.81
C CYS A 70 4.68 0.60 19.54
N CYS A 71 4.61 0.54 20.86
CA CYS A 71 3.38 0.91 21.58
C CYS A 71 3.35 2.36 22.02
N THR A 72 4.49 2.93 22.41
CA THR A 72 4.60 4.32 22.90
C THR A 72 4.45 5.31 21.74
N VAL A 73 5.16 5.09 20.64
CA VAL A 73 5.09 5.91 19.43
C VAL A 73 3.68 6.03 18.85
N ARG A 74 2.90 4.94 18.92
CA ARG A 74 1.51 4.96 18.45
C ARG A 74 0.61 5.84 19.31
N GLY A 75 0.80 5.83 20.62
CA GLY A 75 0.09 6.70 21.57
C GLY A 75 0.43 8.16 21.33
N GLU A 76 1.70 8.50 21.29
CA GLU A 76 2.19 9.87 21.09
C GLU A 76 1.73 10.47 19.75
N LEU A 77 1.73 9.67 18.67
CA LEU A 77 1.21 10.11 17.37
C LEU A 77 -0.28 10.44 17.44
N ILE A 78 -1.07 9.59 18.10
CA ILE A 78 -2.50 9.82 18.29
C ILE A 78 -2.73 11.09 19.09
N ASP A 79 -2.01 11.28 20.18
CA ASP A 79 -2.10 12.46 21.04
C ASP A 79 -1.70 13.73 20.27
N THR A 80 -0.61 13.71 19.51
CA THR A 80 -0.17 14.84 18.68
C THR A 80 -1.21 15.21 17.61
N LEU A 81 -1.78 14.21 16.93
CA LEU A 81 -2.86 14.48 15.97
C LEU A 81 -4.12 15.02 16.63
N ALA A 82 -4.46 14.54 17.84
CA ALA A 82 -5.58 15.07 18.62
C ALA A 82 -5.33 16.52 19.07
N GLU A 83 -4.09 16.85 19.48
CA GLU A 83 -3.70 18.22 19.83
C GLU A 83 -3.79 19.18 18.65
N LEU A 84 -3.46 18.75 17.42
CA LEU A 84 -3.64 19.55 16.21
C LEU A 84 -5.13 19.85 15.96
N VAL A 85 -6.02 18.87 16.18
CA VAL A 85 -7.47 19.07 16.06
C VAL A 85 -7.95 20.06 17.13
N ASP A 86 -7.52 19.90 18.38
CA ASP A 86 -7.88 20.81 19.47
C ASP A 86 -7.37 22.24 19.19
N ALA A 87 -6.15 22.38 18.67
CA ALA A 87 -5.58 23.67 18.30
C ALA A 87 -6.39 24.38 17.18
N LEU A 88 -6.90 23.61 16.21
CA LEU A 88 -7.83 24.14 15.20
C LEU A 88 -9.17 24.55 15.80
N GLN A 89 -9.76 23.70 16.64
CA GLN A 89 -11.09 23.95 17.23
C GLN A 89 -11.08 25.13 18.20
N THR A 90 -9.97 25.30 18.92
CA THR A 90 -9.78 26.41 19.87
C THR A 90 -9.26 27.69 19.22
N GLY A 91 -8.94 27.66 17.92
CA GLY A 91 -8.42 28.80 17.17
C GLY A 91 -6.97 29.16 17.51
N ARG A 92 -6.23 28.28 18.20
CA ARG A 92 -4.79 28.42 18.43
C ARG A 92 -4.02 28.37 17.11
N ILE A 93 -4.45 27.53 16.18
CA ILE A 93 -4.07 27.59 14.77
C ILE A 93 -5.29 27.94 13.91
N LYS A 94 -5.10 28.71 12.87
CA LYS A 94 -6.21 29.21 12.03
C LYS A 94 -6.58 28.23 10.93
N THR A 95 -5.56 27.58 10.36
CA THR A 95 -5.68 26.70 9.20
C THR A 95 -4.72 25.53 9.36
N LEU A 96 -5.12 24.36 8.86
CA LEU A 96 -4.25 23.19 8.70
C LEU A 96 -4.63 22.54 7.37
N SER A 97 -3.75 22.71 6.39
CA SER A 97 -3.99 22.26 5.01
C SER A 97 -3.75 20.76 4.85
N ARG A 98 -2.76 20.21 5.55
CA ARG A 98 -2.38 18.79 5.57
C ARG A 98 -1.45 18.45 6.72
N VAL A 99 -1.26 17.17 6.96
CA VAL A 99 -0.21 16.64 7.84
C VAL A 99 0.72 15.72 7.03
N VAL A 100 2.02 15.87 7.22
CA VAL A 100 3.03 14.95 6.70
C VAL A 100 3.70 14.26 7.89
N ILE A 101 3.68 12.94 7.92
CA ILE A 101 4.32 12.13 8.96
C ILE A 101 5.55 11.47 8.35
N GLU A 102 6.75 11.86 8.79
CA GLU A 102 7.99 11.16 8.45
C GLU A 102 8.22 10.03 9.44
N THR A 103 8.42 8.80 8.95
CA THR A 103 8.74 7.64 9.79
C THR A 103 10.25 7.40 9.83
N THR A 104 10.69 6.71 10.88
CA THR A 104 12.09 6.23 10.95
C THR A 104 12.39 5.28 9.79
N GLY A 105 13.67 5.18 9.42
CA GLY A 105 14.11 4.34 8.31
C GLY A 105 13.93 2.84 8.52
N LEU A 106 13.75 2.38 9.75
CA LEU A 106 13.54 0.97 10.12
C LEU A 106 12.08 0.67 10.48
N ALA A 107 11.18 1.65 10.39
CA ALA A 107 9.78 1.44 10.76
C ALA A 107 9.00 0.72 9.68
N ASP A 108 8.17 -0.25 10.08
CA ASP A 108 7.02 -0.68 9.29
C ASP A 108 5.99 0.48 9.30
N PRO A 109 5.58 1.02 8.15
CA PRO A 109 4.62 2.11 8.11
C PRO A 109 3.19 1.70 8.46
N ALA A 110 2.87 0.41 8.47
CA ALA A 110 1.52 -0.08 8.69
C ALA A 110 0.90 0.36 10.04
N PRO A 111 1.62 0.35 11.19
CA PRO A 111 1.08 0.86 12.45
C PRO A 111 0.71 2.35 12.41
N VAL A 112 1.49 3.17 11.71
CA VAL A 112 1.21 4.60 11.52
C VAL A 112 -0.05 4.79 10.67
N MET A 113 -0.13 4.08 9.54
CA MET A 113 -1.32 4.07 8.69
C MET A 113 -2.57 3.66 9.47
N GLN A 114 -2.48 2.59 10.26
CA GLN A 114 -3.58 2.08 11.09
C GLN A 114 -4.03 3.09 12.15
N SER A 115 -3.11 3.85 12.75
CA SER A 115 -3.45 4.87 13.74
C SER A 115 -4.31 5.98 13.13
N VAL A 116 -3.96 6.45 11.93
CA VAL A 116 -4.74 7.47 11.21
C VAL A 116 -6.10 6.92 10.77
N MET A 117 -6.14 5.68 10.26
CA MET A 117 -7.34 5.08 9.68
C MET A 117 -8.32 4.55 10.72
N GLY A 118 -7.82 3.91 11.77
CA GLY A 118 -8.61 3.10 12.70
C GLY A 118 -9.00 3.80 13.98
N HIS A 119 -8.40 4.96 14.32
CA HIS A 119 -8.74 5.66 15.55
C HIS A 119 -10.06 6.44 15.40
N PRO A 120 -11.09 6.18 16.24
CA PRO A 120 -12.44 6.72 16.02
C PRO A 120 -12.52 8.26 15.96
N VAL A 121 -11.69 8.95 16.73
CA VAL A 121 -11.66 10.43 16.77
C VAL A 121 -10.86 10.96 15.57
N LEU A 122 -9.69 10.39 15.31
CA LEU A 122 -8.82 10.87 14.23
C LEU A 122 -9.45 10.66 12.84
N SER A 123 -10.12 9.54 12.63
CA SER A 123 -10.78 9.23 11.36
C SER A 123 -11.95 10.16 11.01
N GLN A 124 -12.42 10.98 11.96
CA GLN A 124 -13.42 12.03 11.70
C GLN A 124 -12.79 13.33 11.20
N SER A 125 -11.56 13.63 11.60
CA SER A 125 -10.86 14.87 11.27
C SER A 125 -9.79 14.70 10.20
N PHE A 126 -9.19 13.52 10.13
CA PHE A 126 -8.12 13.19 9.21
C PHE A 126 -8.53 12.10 8.22
N GLN A 127 -7.88 12.11 7.06
CA GLN A 127 -7.93 11.02 6.09
C GLN A 127 -6.52 10.67 5.62
N LEU A 128 -6.21 9.38 5.52
CA LEU A 128 -4.94 8.95 4.94
C LEU A 128 -4.95 9.27 3.44
N GLU A 129 -4.06 10.17 3.02
CA GLU A 129 -3.87 10.57 1.61
C GLU A 129 -3.08 9.52 0.85
N GLY A 130 -2.03 8.99 1.47
CA GLY A 130 -1.19 7.95 0.91
C GLY A 130 0.16 7.81 1.57
N LEU A 131 0.88 6.78 1.12
CA LEU A 131 2.23 6.45 1.55
C LEU A 131 3.23 6.70 0.43
N ILE A 132 4.22 7.54 0.70
CA ILE A 132 5.35 7.81 -0.18
C ILE A 132 6.58 7.10 0.40
N THR A 133 7.17 6.19 -0.37
CA THR A 133 8.40 5.50 0.03
C THR A 133 9.58 6.03 -0.77
N VAL A 134 10.61 6.46 -0.06
CA VAL A 134 11.87 6.93 -0.66
C VAL A 134 12.82 5.75 -0.77
N ILE A 135 13.40 5.55 -1.96
CA ILE A 135 14.35 4.47 -2.24
C ILE A 135 15.62 5.02 -2.88
N ASP A 136 16.79 4.58 -2.38
CA ASP A 136 18.11 4.96 -2.86
C ASP A 136 18.49 4.10 -4.07
N ALA A 137 18.74 4.70 -5.23
CA ALA A 137 19.09 3.98 -6.46
C ALA A 137 20.45 3.24 -6.35
N VAL A 138 21.36 3.74 -5.52
CA VAL A 138 22.70 3.14 -5.34
C VAL A 138 22.66 1.90 -4.46
N ASN A 139 21.89 1.97 -3.35
CA ASN A 139 21.88 0.92 -2.34
C ASN A 139 20.58 0.10 -2.31
N GLY A 140 19.58 0.48 -3.07
CA GLY A 140 18.21 -0.04 -2.98
C GLY A 140 18.11 -1.55 -3.17
N GLU A 141 18.78 -2.15 -4.16
CA GLU A 141 18.81 -3.61 -4.35
C GLU A 141 19.31 -4.31 -3.09
N ARG A 142 20.49 -3.94 -2.61
CA ARG A 142 21.08 -4.52 -1.40
C ARG A 142 20.22 -4.33 -0.17
N VAL A 143 19.56 -3.20 -0.05
CA VAL A 143 18.64 -2.92 1.08
C VAL A 143 17.42 -3.83 1.00
N LEU A 144 16.81 -4.00 -0.16
CA LEU A 144 15.68 -4.91 -0.37
C LEU A 144 16.03 -6.38 -0.14
N ASP A 145 17.29 -6.78 -0.37
CA ASP A 145 17.73 -8.16 -0.14
C ASP A 145 17.95 -8.46 1.34
N ASN A 146 18.34 -7.46 2.13
CA ASN A 146 18.78 -7.67 3.51
C ASN A 146 17.78 -7.24 4.58
N TYR A 147 16.75 -6.45 4.22
CA TYR A 147 15.84 -5.83 5.21
C TYR A 147 14.39 -6.00 4.82
N SER A 148 13.65 -6.78 5.61
CA SER A 148 12.22 -7.03 5.44
C SER A 148 11.39 -5.75 5.56
N GLU A 149 11.84 -4.79 6.38
CA GLU A 149 11.19 -3.49 6.57
C GLU A 149 11.19 -2.69 5.27
N ALA A 150 12.32 -2.67 4.55
CA ALA A 150 12.41 -1.99 3.27
C ALA A 150 11.50 -2.62 2.21
N VAL A 151 11.42 -3.96 2.20
CA VAL A 151 10.51 -4.68 1.31
C VAL A 151 9.06 -4.32 1.61
N ARG A 152 8.66 -4.28 2.89
CA ARG A 152 7.31 -3.87 3.31
C ARG A 152 7.01 -2.41 2.97
N GLN A 153 7.97 -1.50 3.20
CA GLN A 153 7.84 -0.09 2.82
C GLN A 153 7.57 0.09 1.33
N VAL A 154 8.26 -0.67 0.47
CA VAL A 154 8.02 -0.66 -0.98
C VAL A 154 6.68 -1.30 -1.33
N ALA A 155 6.34 -2.42 -0.72
CA ALA A 155 5.10 -3.16 -1.00
C ALA A 155 3.85 -2.33 -0.73
N VAL A 156 3.82 -1.57 0.38
CA VAL A 156 2.64 -0.79 0.75
C VAL A 156 2.61 0.63 0.18
N ALA A 157 3.63 1.05 -0.58
CA ALA A 157 3.74 2.38 -1.15
C ALA A 157 2.62 2.68 -2.17
N ASP A 158 2.09 3.90 -2.14
CA ASP A 158 1.30 4.46 -3.24
C ASP A 158 2.21 5.07 -4.29
N ARG A 159 3.31 5.65 -3.85
CA ARG A 159 4.32 6.27 -4.70
C ARG A 159 5.71 5.96 -4.17
N LEU A 160 6.62 5.74 -5.10
CA LEU A 160 8.03 5.53 -4.82
C LEU A 160 8.83 6.71 -5.39
N VAL A 161 9.65 7.31 -4.53
CA VAL A 161 10.56 8.38 -4.95
C VAL A 161 11.98 7.83 -4.96
N MET A 162 12.54 7.64 -6.15
CA MET A 162 13.89 7.14 -6.35
C MET A 162 14.89 8.30 -6.23
N THR A 163 15.79 8.21 -5.27
CA THR A 163 16.86 9.20 -5.02
C THR A 163 18.19 8.71 -5.55
N LYS A 164 19.14 9.63 -5.70
CA LYS A 164 20.54 9.35 -6.07
C LYS A 164 20.67 8.60 -7.42
N ALA A 165 19.72 8.80 -8.33
CA ALA A 165 19.72 8.15 -9.64
C ALA A 165 20.96 8.54 -10.46
N SER A 166 21.41 9.78 -10.38
CA SER A 166 22.64 10.27 -11.04
C SER A 166 23.93 9.65 -10.52
N LEU A 167 23.90 9.00 -9.35
CA LEU A 167 25.05 8.33 -8.73
C LEU A 167 25.06 6.82 -8.99
N ALA A 168 24.01 6.25 -9.57
CA ALA A 168 23.88 4.84 -9.88
C ALA A 168 24.11 4.58 -11.37
N ASP A 169 24.59 3.40 -11.72
CA ASP A 169 24.65 2.98 -13.11
C ASP A 169 23.26 2.59 -13.66
N GLU A 170 23.06 2.75 -14.98
CA GLU A 170 21.76 2.49 -15.62
C GLU A 170 21.30 1.05 -15.43
N GLY A 171 22.22 0.08 -15.38
CA GLY A 171 21.92 -1.34 -15.15
C GLY A 171 21.40 -1.58 -13.74
N ALA A 172 21.99 -0.93 -12.72
CA ALA A 172 21.50 -1.01 -11.34
C ALA A 172 20.12 -0.39 -11.21
N ILE A 173 19.86 0.76 -11.85
CA ILE A 173 18.55 1.40 -11.87
C ILE A 173 17.51 0.48 -12.52
N ALA A 174 17.85 -0.16 -13.64
CA ALA A 174 16.94 -1.06 -14.34
C ALA A 174 16.58 -2.30 -13.49
N ARG A 175 17.58 -2.94 -12.83
CA ARG A 175 17.35 -4.06 -11.92
C ARG A 175 16.48 -3.64 -10.72
N LEU A 176 16.80 -2.51 -10.10
CA LEU A 176 16.01 -1.99 -8.97
C LEU A 176 14.55 -1.71 -9.38
N LYS A 177 14.32 -1.10 -10.54
CA LYS A 177 12.96 -0.88 -11.08
C LYS A 177 12.23 -2.20 -11.33
N SER A 178 12.89 -3.20 -11.89
CA SER A 178 12.32 -4.54 -12.07
C SER A 178 11.97 -5.20 -10.74
N ARG A 179 12.84 -5.09 -9.74
CA ARG A 179 12.57 -5.59 -8.38
C ARG A 179 11.38 -4.92 -7.73
N ILE A 180 11.29 -3.59 -7.85
CA ILE A 180 10.15 -2.78 -7.35
C ILE A 180 8.87 -3.23 -8.04
N ALA A 181 8.87 -3.38 -9.37
CA ALA A 181 7.70 -3.81 -10.12
C ALA A 181 7.22 -5.22 -9.72
N GLY A 182 8.14 -6.11 -9.32
CA GLY A 182 7.79 -7.43 -8.78
C GLY A 182 7.13 -7.37 -7.39
N LEU A 183 7.52 -6.39 -6.55
CA LEU A 183 6.97 -6.22 -5.20
C LEU A 183 5.67 -5.41 -5.19
N ASN A 184 5.66 -4.32 -5.94
CA ASN A 184 4.52 -3.40 -6.04
C ASN A 184 4.42 -2.84 -7.46
N PRO A 185 3.79 -3.57 -8.38
CA PRO A 185 3.68 -3.19 -9.79
C PRO A 185 2.88 -1.90 -10.02
N ARG A 186 2.19 -1.41 -8.99
CA ARG A 186 1.24 -0.31 -9.06
C ARG A 186 1.74 1.00 -8.48
N ALA A 187 2.84 0.97 -7.74
CA ALA A 187 3.42 2.19 -7.21
C ALA A 187 4.01 3.03 -8.35
N VAL A 188 3.58 4.28 -8.44
CA VAL A 188 4.19 5.22 -9.39
C VAL A 188 5.60 5.55 -8.94
N VAL A 189 6.58 5.25 -9.77
CA VAL A 189 7.99 5.56 -9.51
C VAL A 189 8.31 6.94 -10.08
N VAL A 190 8.75 7.86 -9.22
CA VAL A 190 9.16 9.23 -9.55
C VAL A 190 10.65 9.36 -9.26
N ASP A 191 11.39 9.96 -10.19
CA ASP A 191 12.80 10.30 -9.96
C ASP A 191 12.88 11.58 -9.10
N ALA A 192 13.59 11.49 -7.97
CA ALA A 192 13.78 12.60 -7.04
C ALA A 192 14.51 13.80 -7.64
N GLU A 193 15.27 13.60 -8.70
CA GLU A 193 16.03 14.68 -9.37
C GLU A 193 15.17 15.49 -10.35
N THR A 194 13.94 15.03 -10.62
CA THR A 194 12.97 15.80 -11.41
C THR A 194 12.28 16.88 -10.58
N SER A 195 11.79 17.93 -11.23
CA SER A 195 11.01 18.99 -10.57
C SER A 195 9.76 18.43 -9.89
N ALA A 196 9.08 17.49 -10.54
CA ALA A 196 7.86 16.88 -10.04
C ALA A 196 8.01 16.21 -8.65
N ALA A 197 9.20 15.68 -8.34
CA ALA A 197 9.45 15.07 -7.03
C ALA A 197 9.56 16.11 -5.89
N GLY A 198 9.82 17.37 -6.20
CA GLY A 198 9.88 18.46 -5.21
C GLY A 198 8.57 19.20 -5.04
N GLU A 199 7.53 18.82 -5.75
CA GLU A 199 6.23 19.48 -5.69
C GLU A 199 5.27 18.72 -4.76
N ALA A 200 4.44 19.47 -4.03
CA ALA A 200 3.45 18.89 -3.12
C ALA A 200 2.44 17.94 -3.83
N VAL A 201 2.38 17.99 -5.16
CA VAL A 201 1.55 17.07 -5.96
C VAL A 201 1.91 15.60 -5.74
N ILE A 202 3.15 15.27 -5.34
CA ILE A 202 3.52 13.88 -5.02
C ILE A 202 2.82 13.36 -3.76
N LEU A 203 2.34 14.25 -2.91
CA LEU A 203 1.58 13.90 -1.71
C LEU A 203 0.12 13.58 -2.03
N ASN A 204 -0.39 13.99 -3.20
CA ASN A 204 -1.76 13.77 -3.61
C ASN A 204 -1.91 12.36 -4.20
N ASN A 205 -2.07 11.36 -3.35
CA ASN A 205 -2.21 9.95 -3.74
C ASN A 205 -3.62 9.40 -3.45
N GLY A 206 -4.56 10.29 -3.14
CA GLY A 206 -5.79 9.91 -2.52
C GLY A 206 -6.82 9.25 -3.42
N LEU A 207 -7.45 8.22 -2.87
CA LEU A 207 -8.59 7.49 -3.42
C LEU A 207 -9.95 8.07 -2.94
N TYR A 208 -9.96 9.19 -2.19
CA TYR A 208 -11.07 9.48 -1.28
C TYR A 208 -11.88 10.74 -1.54
N ASP A 209 -11.54 11.56 -2.54
CA ASP A 209 -12.36 12.71 -2.90
C ASP A 209 -13.10 12.50 -4.22
N PRO A 210 -14.42 12.30 -4.20
CA PRO A 210 -15.20 12.09 -5.42
C PRO A 210 -15.13 13.27 -6.39
N ALA A 211 -14.90 14.49 -5.89
CA ALA A 211 -14.90 15.69 -6.72
C ALA A 211 -13.55 15.95 -7.40
N THR A 212 -12.44 15.58 -6.74
CA THR A 212 -11.07 15.86 -7.22
C THR A 212 -10.27 14.58 -7.54
N LYS A 213 -10.72 13.41 -7.13
CA LYS A 213 -9.96 12.14 -7.13
C LYS A 213 -10.51 11.08 -8.10
N MET A 214 -11.58 11.34 -8.85
CA MET A 214 -11.99 10.49 -9.96
C MET A 214 -10.85 10.20 -10.95
N PRO A 215 -9.99 11.17 -11.31
CA PRO A 215 -8.84 10.89 -12.17
C PRO A 215 -7.87 9.85 -11.62
N ASP A 216 -7.66 9.82 -10.29
CA ASP A 216 -6.72 8.87 -9.69
C ASP A 216 -7.28 7.44 -9.62
N VAL A 217 -8.57 7.28 -9.35
CA VAL A 217 -9.23 5.96 -9.43
C VAL A 217 -9.33 5.49 -10.88
N ALA A 218 -9.66 6.36 -11.82
CA ALA A 218 -9.70 6.05 -13.24
C ALA A 218 -8.30 5.67 -13.76
N ARG A 219 -7.28 6.41 -13.39
CA ARG A 219 -5.89 6.11 -13.72
C ARG A 219 -5.46 4.77 -13.11
N TRP A 220 -5.76 4.54 -11.84
CA TRP A 220 -5.49 3.27 -11.19
C TRP A 220 -6.17 2.09 -11.91
N LEU A 221 -7.42 2.23 -12.34
CA LEU A 221 -8.13 1.21 -13.12
C LEU A 221 -7.52 1.00 -14.50
N GLN A 222 -7.04 2.04 -15.17
CA GLN A 222 -6.35 1.94 -16.47
C GLN A 222 -4.99 1.23 -16.33
N GLU A 223 -4.21 1.55 -15.30
CA GLU A 223 -2.94 0.89 -15.02
C GLU A 223 -3.13 -0.61 -14.74
N GLU A 224 -4.26 -1.00 -14.12
CA GLU A 224 -4.63 -2.40 -13.92
C GLU A 224 -4.96 -3.12 -15.24
N GLN A 225 -5.70 -2.49 -16.15
CA GLN A 225 -6.02 -3.06 -17.44
C GLN A 225 -4.74 -3.35 -18.24
N HIS A 226 -3.80 -2.42 -18.26
CA HIS A 226 -2.50 -2.62 -18.94
C HIS A 226 -1.67 -3.74 -18.31
N ALA A 227 -1.69 -3.90 -16.99
CA ALA A 227 -0.98 -4.99 -16.31
C ALA A 227 -1.57 -6.37 -16.59
N GLU A 228 -2.86 -6.46 -16.89
CA GLU A 228 -3.53 -7.71 -17.29
C GLU A 228 -3.22 -8.11 -18.72
N ASP A 229 -3.20 -7.16 -19.67
CA ASP A 229 -2.87 -7.42 -21.06
C ASP A 229 -1.46 -8.00 -21.22
N HIS A 230 -0.50 -7.60 -20.39
CA HIS A 230 0.85 -8.15 -20.39
C HIS A 230 0.95 -9.58 -19.82
N ARG A 231 0.05 -10.01 -18.95
CA ARG A 231 0.05 -11.38 -18.38
C ARG A 231 -0.50 -12.43 -19.34
N HIS A 232 -1.34 -12.05 -20.32
CA HIS A 232 -1.91 -12.96 -21.30
C HIS A 232 -0.96 -13.29 -22.45
N HIS A 233 0.18 -12.60 -22.58
CA HIS A 233 1.14 -12.85 -23.68
C HIS A 233 2.32 -13.77 -23.32
N ASP A 234 2.47 -14.20 -22.05
CA ASP A 234 3.61 -15.01 -21.60
C ASP A 234 3.36 -16.53 -21.50
N HIS A 235 2.27 -17.06 -22.08
CA HIS A 235 1.92 -18.48 -21.93
C HIS A 235 2.03 -19.33 -23.21
N ASP A 236 2.91 -19.02 -24.14
CA ASP A 236 3.16 -19.90 -25.30
C ASP A 236 4.65 -19.94 -25.67
N HIS A 237 5.45 -20.62 -24.89
CA HIS A 237 6.71 -21.21 -25.35
C HIS A 237 7.09 -22.41 -24.47
N ASP A 238 6.52 -23.57 -24.80
CA ASP A 238 7.08 -24.88 -24.45
C ASP A 238 8.41 -25.07 -25.20
N HIS A 239 9.49 -25.15 -24.48
CA HIS A 239 10.72 -25.75 -24.95
C HIS A 239 11.21 -26.79 -23.96
N ASP A 240 10.98 -28.06 -24.31
CA ASP A 240 11.67 -29.22 -23.78
C ASP A 240 13.18 -29.05 -23.92
N HIS A 241 13.91 -29.05 -22.84
CA HIS A 241 15.31 -29.44 -22.78
C HIS A 241 15.61 -30.18 -21.49
N ASP A 242 15.73 -31.51 -21.66
CA ASP A 242 16.47 -32.40 -20.77
C ASP A 242 17.89 -31.92 -20.58
N HIS A 243 18.35 -31.71 -19.37
CA HIS A 243 19.76 -31.81 -19.01
C HIS A 243 19.99 -32.13 -17.53
N ASP A 244 20.86 -33.06 -17.33
CA ASP A 244 21.41 -33.79 -16.22
C ASP A 244 21.75 -33.03 -14.94
N HIS A 245 21.67 -33.82 -13.87
CA HIS A 245 22.02 -33.54 -12.48
C HIS A 245 23.46 -33.08 -12.26
N HIS A 246 23.62 -31.94 -11.60
CA HIS A 246 24.77 -31.67 -10.74
C HIS A 246 24.36 -31.10 -9.43
N HIS A 247 24.68 -31.85 -8.36
CA HIS A 247 24.57 -31.41 -6.97
C HIS A 247 25.53 -30.25 -6.72
N HIS A 248 24.98 -29.10 -6.32
CA HIS A 248 25.75 -28.03 -5.70
C HIS A 248 25.19 -27.66 -4.37
N HIS A 249 26.09 -27.55 -3.41
CA HIS A 249 25.92 -27.26 -2.00
C HIS A 249 25.11 -25.99 -1.75
N HIS A 250 24.25 -26.08 -0.74
CA HIS A 250 23.48 -24.99 -0.18
C HIS A 250 24.38 -23.84 0.27
N HIS A 251 24.30 -22.72 -0.42
CA HIS A 251 24.60 -21.43 0.17
C HIS A 251 23.29 -20.86 0.72
N ASP A 252 23.30 -20.54 1.99
CA ASP A 252 22.18 -20.00 2.73
C ASP A 252 21.55 -18.79 2.03
N ASP A 253 20.29 -18.90 1.84
CA ASP A 253 19.30 -18.14 1.14
C ASP A 253 19.07 -16.76 1.80
N VAL A 254 19.85 -15.78 1.46
CA VAL A 254 19.67 -14.38 1.89
C VAL A 254 18.53 -13.69 1.12
N THR A 255 17.98 -14.32 0.09
CA THR A 255 16.95 -13.75 -0.79
C THR A 255 15.50 -13.99 -0.32
N ARG A 256 15.29 -14.45 0.91
CA ARG A 256 13.95 -14.89 1.38
C ARG A 256 12.95 -13.77 1.69
N HIS A 257 13.38 -12.56 1.98
CA HIS A 257 12.49 -11.53 2.52
C HIS A 257 11.44 -10.96 1.54
N GLY A 258 11.59 -11.15 0.25
CA GLY A 258 10.61 -10.72 -0.76
C GLY A 258 9.87 -11.86 -1.48
N ALA A 259 10.26 -13.12 -1.24
CA ALA A 259 9.71 -14.27 -1.97
C ALA A 259 8.25 -14.59 -1.61
N THR A 260 7.79 -14.14 -0.44
CA THR A 260 6.44 -14.37 0.08
C THR A 260 5.47 -13.23 -0.24
N ILE A 261 5.98 -12.04 -0.62
CA ILE A 261 5.12 -10.91 -0.98
C ILE A 261 4.61 -11.08 -2.41
N ARG A 262 3.31 -11.00 -2.55
CA ARG A 262 2.59 -11.13 -3.82
C ARG A 262 1.62 -9.99 -4.01
N SER A 263 1.50 -9.53 -5.26
CA SER A 263 0.50 -8.56 -5.67
C SER A 263 -0.38 -9.19 -6.75
N PHE A 264 -1.68 -9.19 -6.54
CA PHE A 264 -2.65 -9.74 -7.48
C PHE A 264 -3.96 -8.95 -7.47
N SER A 265 -4.77 -9.16 -8.50
CA SER A 265 -6.12 -8.59 -8.60
C SER A 265 -7.19 -9.65 -8.82
N ILE A 266 -8.37 -9.40 -8.28
CA ILE A 266 -9.57 -10.17 -8.49
C ILE A 266 -10.55 -9.30 -9.26
N LEU A 267 -10.98 -9.77 -10.42
CA LEU A 267 -12.03 -9.16 -11.23
C LEU A 267 -13.34 -9.91 -11.04
N HIS A 268 -14.44 -9.17 -10.98
CA HIS A 268 -15.77 -9.75 -10.87
C HIS A 268 -16.77 -8.92 -11.65
N ASP A 269 -17.50 -9.56 -12.56
CA ASP A 269 -18.36 -8.89 -13.54
C ASP A 269 -19.70 -8.46 -12.94
N ASP A 270 -20.25 -9.25 -12.02
CA ASP A 270 -21.57 -9.02 -11.46
C ASP A 270 -21.53 -8.14 -10.21
N PRO A 271 -22.59 -7.36 -9.93
CA PRO A 271 -22.69 -6.64 -8.66
C PRO A 271 -22.72 -7.61 -7.47
N VAL A 272 -21.93 -7.29 -6.44
CA VAL A 272 -21.77 -8.09 -5.23
C VAL A 272 -22.85 -7.76 -4.21
N ASP A 273 -23.32 -8.75 -3.47
CA ASP A 273 -24.21 -8.52 -2.33
C ASP A 273 -23.45 -7.77 -1.21
N PRO A 274 -24.01 -6.67 -0.66
CA PRO A 274 -23.32 -5.90 0.40
C PRO A 274 -22.97 -6.75 1.63
N ALA A 275 -23.84 -7.68 2.04
CA ALA A 275 -23.57 -8.54 3.20
C ALA A 275 -22.46 -9.55 2.89
N ALA A 276 -22.46 -10.11 1.69
CA ALA A 276 -21.40 -11.02 1.23
C ALA A 276 -20.05 -10.34 1.20
N LEU A 277 -19.96 -9.11 0.67
CA LEU A 277 -18.73 -8.32 0.69
C LEU A 277 -18.25 -8.03 2.11
N HIS A 278 -19.15 -7.65 2.99
CA HIS A 278 -18.83 -7.40 4.40
C HIS A 278 -18.28 -8.66 5.08
N MET A 279 -18.94 -9.79 4.91
CA MET A 279 -18.49 -11.07 5.48
C MET A 279 -17.13 -11.52 4.93
N PHE A 280 -16.90 -11.34 3.62
CA PHE A 280 -15.60 -11.63 3.00
C PHE A 280 -14.48 -10.79 3.65
N ILE A 281 -14.69 -9.47 3.77
CA ILE A 281 -13.71 -8.57 4.37
C ILE A 281 -13.49 -8.91 5.84
N ASP A 282 -14.54 -9.17 6.61
CA ASP A 282 -14.46 -9.51 8.02
C ASP A 282 -13.70 -10.82 8.26
N LEU A 283 -13.95 -11.83 7.44
CA LEU A 283 -13.22 -13.09 7.53
C LEU A 283 -11.75 -12.91 7.16
N LEU A 284 -11.49 -12.20 6.06
CA LEU A 284 -10.13 -11.96 5.59
C LEU A 284 -9.29 -11.20 6.63
N ARG A 285 -9.83 -10.12 7.20
CA ARG A 285 -9.11 -9.32 8.21
C ARG A 285 -8.93 -10.04 9.54
N SER A 286 -9.88 -10.88 9.94
CA SER A 286 -9.82 -11.60 11.22
C SER A 286 -8.90 -12.81 11.17
N ALA A 287 -8.85 -13.51 10.03
CA ALA A 287 -8.03 -14.71 9.88
C ALA A 287 -6.64 -14.44 9.33
N HIS A 288 -6.47 -13.38 8.52
CA HIS A 288 -5.26 -13.12 7.73
C HIS A 288 -4.85 -11.65 7.71
N GLY A 289 -5.32 -10.83 8.64
CA GLY A 289 -5.05 -9.41 8.65
C GLY A 289 -3.55 -9.05 8.70
N ASP A 290 -2.74 -9.83 9.40
CA ASP A 290 -1.29 -9.71 9.48
C ASP A 290 -0.58 -10.00 8.15
N LYS A 291 -1.16 -10.87 7.33
CA LYS A 291 -0.64 -11.26 6.01
C LYS A 291 -1.13 -10.36 4.87
N MET A 292 -2.19 -9.61 5.09
CA MET A 292 -2.72 -8.68 4.11
C MET A 292 -2.06 -7.32 4.27
N LEU A 293 -0.97 -7.08 3.55
CA LEU A 293 -0.23 -5.82 3.67
C LEU A 293 -1.07 -4.63 3.21
N ARG A 294 -1.80 -4.79 2.10
CA ARG A 294 -2.65 -3.75 1.55
C ARG A 294 -3.79 -4.32 0.71
N MET A 295 -4.96 -3.69 0.79
CA MET A 295 -6.09 -3.92 -0.09
C MET A 295 -6.65 -2.60 -0.60
N LYS A 296 -6.92 -2.53 -1.90
CA LYS A 296 -7.70 -1.48 -2.54
C LYS A 296 -8.76 -2.13 -3.41
N ALA A 297 -9.99 -1.63 -3.36
CA ALA A 297 -11.05 -2.17 -4.20
C ALA A 297 -12.03 -1.10 -4.66
N VAL A 298 -12.58 -1.31 -5.86
CA VAL A 298 -13.78 -0.64 -6.35
C VAL A 298 -14.79 -1.73 -6.64
N VAL A 299 -15.93 -1.72 -5.97
CA VAL A 299 -16.91 -2.81 -6.01
C VAL A 299 -18.30 -2.30 -6.33
N GLY A 300 -18.91 -2.84 -7.38
CA GLY A 300 -20.33 -2.66 -7.66
C GLY A 300 -21.17 -3.47 -6.68
N LEU A 301 -22.14 -2.84 -6.04
CA LEU A 301 -23.03 -3.51 -5.09
C LEU A 301 -24.44 -3.65 -5.67
N LYS A 302 -25.12 -4.73 -5.31
CA LYS A 302 -26.49 -5.03 -5.78
C LYS A 302 -27.54 -3.99 -5.37
N ASP A 303 -27.30 -3.30 -4.26
CA ASP A 303 -28.22 -2.25 -3.76
C ASP A 303 -28.16 -0.96 -4.60
N ASP A 304 -27.00 -0.66 -5.22
CA ASP A 304 -26.85 0.49 -6.13
C ASP A 304 -25.66 0.23 -7.10
N PRO A 305 -25.86 -0.51 -8.18
CA PRO A 305 -24.80 -0.91 -9.12
C PRO A 305 -24.19 0.25 -9.92
N GLU A 306 -24.91 1.38 -10.03
CA GLU A 306 -24.43 2.56 -10.76
C GLU A 306 -23.40 3.36 -9.96
N ARG A 307 -23.38 3.18 -8.64
CA ARG A 307 -22.53 3.92 -7.71
C ARG A 307 -21.65 2.96 -6.91
N PRO A 308 -20.48 2.60 -7.42
CA PRO A 308 -19.60 1.62 -6.79
C PRO A 308 -19.05 2.12 -5.45
N VAL A 309 -18.60 1.18 -4.63
CA VAL A 309 -17.99 1.45 -3.33
C VAL A 309 -16.48 1.28 -3.43
N VAL A 310 -15.74 2.25 -2.91
CA VAL A 310 -14.28 2.17 -2.73
C VAL A 310 -13.97 1.64 -1.34
N ILE A 311 -13.03 0.70 -1.28
CA ILE A 311 -12.56 0.09 -0.05
C ILE A 311 -11.04 0.21 -0.02
N HIS A 312 -10.51 0.57 1.14
CA HIS A 312 -9.08 0.62 1.39
C HIS A 312 -8.78 -0.03 2.74
N GLY A 313 -7.86 -0.97 2.75
CA GLY A 313 -7.41 -1.67 3.94
C GLY A 313 -5.88 -1.75 4.02
N VAL A 314 -5.37 -1.73 5.25
CA VAL A 314 -3.97 -1.99 5.60
C VAL A 314 -3.97 -2.95 6.77
N GLN A 315 -3.50 -4.15 6.53
CA GLN A 315 -3.57 -5.26 7.47
C GLN A 315 -5.03 -5.47 7.96
N SER A 316 -5.27 -5.48 9.24
CA SER A 316 -6.60 -5.68 9.82
C SER A 316 -7.49 -4.44 9.86
N ILE A 317 -6.98 -3.26 9.47
CA ILE A 317 -7.71 -1.99 9.54
C ILE A 317 -8.20 -1.57 8.16
N PHE A 318 -9.49 -1.31 8.07
CA PHE A 318 -10.15 -0.80 6.88
C PHE A 318 -10.75 0.58 7.12
N HIS A 319 -10.64 1.46 6.14
CA HIS A 319 -11.45 2.67 6.11
C HIS A 319 -12.93 2.31 5.95
N PRO A 320 -13.84 3.11 6.53
CA PRO A 320 -15.24 3.01 6.20
C PRO A 320 -15.42 3.05 4.67
N PRO A 321 -16.17 2.10 4.08
CA PRO A 321 -16.42 2.09 2.66
C PRO A 321 -17.03 3.40 2.18
N HIS A 322 -16.55 3.92 1.04
CA HIS A 322 -17.03 5.15 0.46
C HIS A 322 -17.69 4.90 -0.88
N ARG A 323 -18.92 5.38 -1.06
CA ARG A 323 -19.67 5.24 -2.32
C ARG A 323 -19.35 6.41 -3.25
N LEU A 324 -18.87 6.09 -4.46
CA LEU A 324 -18.63 7.07 -5.51
C LEU A 324 -19.95 7.59 -6.10
N ALA A 325 -19.90 8.76 -6.72
CA ALA A 325 -21.04 9.33 -7.44
C ALA A 325 -21.38 8.54 -8.73
N ALA A 326 -20.36 7.97 -9.38
CA ALA A 326 -20.46 7.14 -10.57
C ALA A 326 -19.23 6.24 -10.72
N TRP A 327 -19.28 5.28 -11.66
CA TRP A 327 -18.10 4.53 -12.04
C TRP A 327 -17.02 5.43 -12.64
N PRO A 328 -15.75 5.24 -12.28
CA PRO A 328 -14.63 6.03 -12.84
C PRO A 328 -14.49 5.85 -14.35
N ASP A 329 -14.73 4.64 -14.85
CA ASP A 329 -14.87 4.33 -16.26
C ASP A 329 -16.27 3.76 -16.50
N PRO A 330 -17.15 4.49 -17.21
CA PRO A 330 -18.49 4.01 -17.52
C PRO A 330 -18.50 2.78 -18.45
N SER A 331 -17.42 2.53 -19.18
CA SER A 331 -17.28 1.38 -20.10
C SER A 331 -16.81 0.10 -19.40
N ASP A 332 -16.17 0.22 -18.22
CA ASP A 332 -15.74 -0.93 -17.40
C ASP A 332 -16.30 -0.81 -15.98
N ARG A 333 -17.41 -1.53 -15.75
CA ARG A 333 -18.14 -1.54 -14.47
C ARG A 333 -17.86 -2.79 -13.63
N ARG A 334 -16.77 -3.50 -13.93
CA ARG A 334 -16.37 -4.68 -13.17
C ARG A 334 -15.84 -4.28 -11.80
N SER A 335 -16.27 -5.05 -10.81
CA SER A 335 -15.63 -4.97 -9.48
C SER A 335 -14.18 -5.41 -9.57
N ARG A 336 -13.30 -4.68 -8.91
CA ARG A 336 -11.86 -4.94 -8.93
C ARG A 336 -11.30 -4.82 -7.53
N LEU A 337 -10.67 -5.89 -7.06
CA LEU A 337 -9.98 -5.94 -5.77
C LEU A 337 -8.49 -6.15 -6.05
N VAL A 338 -7.67 -5.29 -5.51
CA VAL A 338 -6.23 -5.33 -5.64
C VAL A 338 -5.63 -5.57 -4.27
N MET A 339 -4.80 -6.58 -4.17
CA MET A 339 -4.22 -7.01 -2.90
C MET A 339 -2.71 -7.14 -2.98
N ILE A 340 -2.06 -6.77 -1.89
CA ILE A 340 -0.64 -7.05 -1.63
C ILE A 340 -0.59 -7.85 -0.34
N THR A 341 -0.04 -9.05 -0.41
CA THR A 341 -0.04 -10.02 0.69
C THR A 341 1.37 -10.51 0.98
N ASP A 342 1.59 -10.98 2.21
CA ASP A 342 2.83 -11.63 2.64
C ASP A 342 2.48 -13.07 3.10
N GLY A 343 2.83 -14.06 2.26
CA GLY A 343 2.56 -15.46 2.54
C GLY A 343 1.07 -15.86 2.52
N LEU A 344 0.21 -15.11 1.85
CA LEU A 344 -1.18 -15.47 1.60
C LEU A 344 -1.36 -15.77 0.10
N ASP A 345 -1.87 -16.95 -0.20
CA ASP A 345 -2.04 -17.45 -1.56
C ASP A 345 -3.19 -16.73 -2.28
N GLU A 346 -2.94 -16.30 -3.53
CA GLU A 346 -3.94 -15.71 -4.41
C GLU A 346 -5.13 -16.66 -4.65
N ALA A 347 -4.86 -17.95 -4.90
CA ALA A 347 -5.90 -18.93 -5.17
C ALA A 347 -6.86 -19.05 -3.97
N TYR A 348 -6.33 -19.08 -2.76
CA TYR A 348 -7.14 -19.11 -1.55
C TYR A 348 -8.06 -17.88 -1.43
N VAL A 349 -7.52 -16.67 -1.66
CA VAL A 349 -8.32 -15.44 -1.57
C VAL A 349 -9.38 -15.38 -2.65
N ARG A 350 -9.03 -15.84 -3.86
CA ARG A 350 -9.95 -15.89 -5.00
C ARG A 350 -11.09 -16.89 -4.74
N ASP A 351 -10.77 -18.10 -4.29
CA ASP A 351 -11.76 -19.12 -3.96
C ASP A 351 -12.67 -18.65 -2.81
N LEU A 352 -12.11 -17.97 -1.82
CA LEU A 352 -12.88 -17.35 -0.74
C LEU A 352 -13.85 -16.29 -1.27
N PHE A 353 -13.38 -15.38 -2.12
CA PHE A 353 -14.21 -14.33 -2.71
C PHE A 353 -15.33 -14.94 -3.57
N ASP A 354 -15.00 -15.93 -4.41
CA ASP A 354 -15.96 -16.65 -5.26
C ASP A 354 -17.03 -17.36 -4.43
N ALA A 355 -16.67 -17.95 -3.29
CA ALA A 355 -17.63 -18.56 -2.38
C ALA A 355 -18.63 -17.56 -1.79
N PHE A 356 -18.21 -16.35 -1.46
CA PHE A 356 -19.10 -15.29 -0.96
C PHE A 356 -19.92 -14.62 -2.05
N THR A 357 -19.42 -14.56 -3.31
CA THR A 357 -20.13 -13.94 -4.43
C THR A 357 -21.05 -14.89 -5.18
N GLY A 358 -21.09 -16.18 -4.77
CA GLY A 358 -21.97 -17.19 -5.32
C GLY A 358 -21.49 -17.81 -6.64
N LYS A 359 -20.24 -17.60 -7.02
CA LYS A 359 -19.57 -18.43 -8.02
C LYS A 359 -19.25 -19.77 -7.38
N VAL A 360 -20.16 -20.74 -7.56
CA VAL A 360 -19.94 -22.12 -7.10
C VAL A 360 -18.67 -22.62 -7.78
N ALA A 361 -17.62 -22.89 -6.99
CA ALA A 361 -16.48 -23.63 -7.48
C ALA A 361 -17.02 -24.98 -7.98
N ILE A 362 -16.98 -25.20 -9.30
CA ILE A 362 -17.22 -26.53 -9.86
C ILE A 362 -16.18 -27.41 -9.15
N ASP A 363 -16.67 -28.41 -8.43
CA ASP A 363 -15.92 -29.38 -7.64
C ASP A 363 -14.61 -29.71 -8.36
N ARG A 364 -13.53 -29.07 -7.99
CA ARG A 364 -12.20 -29.48 -8.45
C ARG A 364 -11.87 -30.70 -7.59
N PRO A 365 -11.86 -31.91 -8.16
CA PRO A 365 -11.51 -33.08 -7.38
C PRO A 365 -10.13 -32.80 -6.79
N ASP A 366 -10.05 -32.91 -5.46
CA ASP A 366 -8.79 -32.77 -4.74
C ASP A 366 -7.81 -33.75 -5.38
N ARG A 367 -6.76 -33.23 -6.01
CA ARG A 367 -5.76 -34.04 -6.70
C ARG A 367 -5.12 -35.07 -5.76
N LYS A 368 -4.99 -34.73 -4.48
CA LYS A 368 -4.58 -35.65 -3.42
C LYS A 368 -5.62 -36.74 -3.17
N ALA A 369 -6.91 -36.43 -3.20
CA ALA A 369 -7.98 -37.42 -3.05
C ALA A 369 -8.07 -38.36 -4.25
N LEU A 370 -7.62 -37.93 -5.44
CA LEU A 370 -7.53 -38.78 -6.63
C LEU A 370 -6.25 -39.64 -6.65
N GLU A 371 -5.14 -39.13 -6.11
CA GLU A 371 -3.84 -39.82 -6.13
C GLU A 371 -3.64 -40.70 -4.88
N ASP A 372 -4.27 -40.38 -3.75
CA ASP A 372 -4.10 -41.07 -2.45
C ASP A 372 -5.45 -41.33 -1.79
N ASN A 373 -6.35 -42.01 -2.50
CA ASN A 373 -7.67 -42.34 -1.97
C ASN A 373 -7.58 -43.60 -1.09
N PRO A 374 -7.60 -43.50 0.26
CA PRO A 374 -7.54 -44.64 1.15
C PRO A 374 -8.76 -45.56 1.08
N LEU A 375 -9.78 -45.18 0.32
CA LEU A 375 -10.99 -45.95 0.02
C LEU A 375 -10.98 -46.58 -1.38
N ALA A 376 -9.91 -46.43 -2.14
CA ALA A 376 -9.80 -47.08 -3.46
C ALA A 376 -9.71 -48.62 -3.27
N VAL A 377 -10.73 -49.33 -3.71
CA VAL A 377 -10.72 -50.77 -3.73
C VAL A 377 -9.81 -51.27 -4.85
N PRO A 378 -8.76 -52.04 -4.59
CA PRO A 378 -7.88 -52.55 -5.64
C PRO A 378 -8.67 -53.35 -6.67
N GLY A 379 -8.65 -52.87 -7.93
CA GLY A 379 -9.26 -53.59 -9.07
C GLY A 379 -10.54 -52.98 -9.67
N MET A 380 -11.05 -51.87 -9.16
CA MET A 380 -12.10 -51.10 -9.84
C MET A 380 -11.50 -49.92 -10.61
N THR A 381 -11.53 -50.00 -11.91
CA THR A 381 -11.34 -48.86 -12.84
C THR A 381 -12.71 -48.28 -13.17
N PHE A 382 -12.93 -46.97 -12.87
CA PHE A 382 -14.07 -46.19 -13.34
C PHE A 382 -13.76 -45.59 -14.69
#